data_783959c83f423c3af8db1274823c6b61
#
_entry.id   783959c83f423c3af8db1274823c6b61
#
_cell.length_a   1.000
_cell.length_b   1.000
_cell.length_c   1.000
_cell.angle_alpha   90.00
_cell.angle_beta   90.00
_cell.angle_gamma   90.00
#
_symmetry.space_group_name_H-M   'P 1'
#
loop_
_entity.id
_entity.type
_entity.pdbx_description
1 polymer ?
#
loop_
_entity_poly.entity_id
_entity_poly.type
_entity_poly.pdbx_seq_one_letter_code
_entity_poly.pdbx_strand_id
1 'polypeptide(L)'
;MKVSEILAGSTKAYPSIEIVPPLRGITNEELLESIAPFMEFKPKYINVTSHRDEYEFRQNEDGTFSRHLIRNRISETTVCAAIMSKYDVEVVPHLICGGNTKEEIESRLDNLAFMGINNIVALRGDSMTGEKRFSPTPGGYSYASELVEGIRSYQGSNAYRRSRGLQTDDRYFCI
;
A
#
# COMPACT_ATOMS: atom_id res chain seq x y z
N MET A 1 -9.11 5.17 -13.05
CA MET A 1 -9.59 4.06 -13.93
C MET A 1 -9.25 2.75 -13.24
N LYS A 2 -10.00 1.65 -13.47
CA LYS A 2 -9.63 0.36 -12.90
C LYS A 2 -8.58 -0.34 -13.78
N VAL A 3 -7.56 -0.93 -13.16
CA VAL A 3 -6.53 -1.69 -13.89
C VAL A 3 -7.15 -2.84 -14.68
N SER A 4 -8.18 -3.50 -14.14
CA SER A 4 -8.94 -4.53 -14.89
C SER A 4 -9.56 -4.02 -16.19
N GLU A 5 -10.03 -2.77 -16.23
CA GLU A 5 -10.56 -2.13 -17.44
C GLU A 5 -9.44 -1.80 -18.44
N ILE A 6 -8.28 -1.33 -17.93
CA ILE A 6 -7.09 -1.09 -18.75
C ILE A 6 -6.63 -2.38 -19.43
N LEU A 7 -6.58 -3.48 -18.67
CA LEU A 7 -6.15 -4.80 -19.15
C LEU A 7 -7.15 -5.35 -20.19
N ALA A 8 -8.44 -5.28 -19.91
CA ALA A 8 -9.48 -5.79 -20.82
C ALA A 8 -9.57 -5.01 -22.14
N GLY A 9 -9.28 -3.71 -22.12
CA GLY A 9 -9.33 -2.85 -23.32
C GLY A 9 -8.03 -2.86 -24.15
N SER A 10 -6.98 -3.53 -23.72
CA SER A 10 -5.69 -3.49 -24.40
C SER A 10 -5.47 -4.69 -25.33
N THR A 11 -5.17 -4.39 -26.60
CA THR A 11 -4.77 -5.38 -27.62
C THR A 11 -3.25 -5.45 -27.81
N LYS A 12 -2.50 -4.57 -27.17
CA LYS A 12 -1.04 -4.48 -27.25
C LYS A 12 -0.41 -4.55 -25.87
N ALA A 13 0.81 -5.09 -25.79
CA ALA A 13 1.60 -5.02 -24.58
C ALA A 13 1.99 -3.57 -24.24
N TYR A 14 2.00 -3.25 -22.96
CA TYR A 14 2.50 -1.98 -22.43
C TYR A 14 3.34 -2.26 -21.18
N PRO A 15 4.29 -1.37 -20.84
CA PRO A 15 5.09 -1.53 -19.65
C PRO A 15 4.26 -1.28 -18.40
N SER A 16 4.50 -2.05 -17.38
CA SER A 16 4.13 -1.79 -15.99
C SER A 16 5.40 -1.62 -15.17
N ILE A 17 5.38 -0.72 -14.22
CA ILE A 17 6.52 -0.39 -13.37
C ILE A 17 6.14 -0.73 -11.93
N GLU A 18 7.10 -1.27 -11.20
CA GLU A 18 6.99 -1.45 -9.76
C GLU A 18 8.05 -0.60 -9.06
N ILE A 19 7.61 0.16 -8.06
CA ILE A 19 8.45 1.08 -7.30
C ILE A 19 8.49 0.63 -5.85
N VAL A 20 9.70 0.54 -5.32
CA VAL A 20 9.93 0.36 -3.89
C VAL A 20 9.93 1.73 -3.22
N PRO A 21 9.09 1.97 -2.20
CA PRO A 21 9.10 3.22 -1.47
C PRO A 21 10.51 3.60 -0.98
N PRO A 22 10.91 4.86 -1.11
CA PRO A 22 12.25 5.31 -0.75
C PRO A 22 12.47 5.22 0.76
N LEU A 23 13.73 5.14 1.15
CA LEU A 23 14.14 5.26 2.54
C LEU A 23 13.86 6.67 3.07
N ARG A 24 13.74 6.81 4.37
CA ARG A 24 13.64 8.09 5.05
C ARG A 24 14.84 8.96 4.72
N GLY A 25 14.59 10.24 4.47
CA GLY A 25 15.60 11.21 4.08
C GLY A 25 15.66 11.49 2.58
N ILE A 26 15.11 10.60 1.74
CA ILE A 26 14.93 10.87 0.31
C ILE A 26 13.79 11.87 0.13
N THR A 27 14.00 12.90 -0.68
CA THR A 27 13.01 13.94 -0.96
C THR A 27 11.99 13.50 -2.02
N ASN A 28 10.91 14.25 -2.10
CA ASN A 28 9.91 14.04 -3.16
C ASN A 28 10.49 14.28 -4.56
N GLU A 29 11.34 15.29 -4.70
CA GLU A 29 12.02 15.62 -5.96
C GLU A 29 12.90 14.46 -6.40
N GLU A 30 13.76 13.94 -5.53
CA GLU A 30 14.64 12.81 -5.84
C GLU A 30 13.85 11.55 -6.25
N LEU A 31 12.73 11.27 -5.58
CA LEU A 31 11.83 10.18 -5.98
C LEU A 31 11.32 10.41 -7.39
N LEU A 32 10.74 11.57 -7.68
CA LEU A 32 10.12 11.88 -8.97
C LEU A 32 11.15 11.95 -10.11
N GLU A 33 12.36 12.41 -9.84
CA GLU A 33 13.47 12.37 -10.79
C GLU A 33 13.89 10.93 -11.11
N SER A 34 13.91 10.03 -10.14
CA SER A 34 14.22 8.61 -10.36
C SER A 34 13.18 7.90 -11.22
N ILE A 35 11.93 8.34 -11.20
CA ILE A 35 10.82 7.78 -11.96
C ILE A 35 10.75 8.37 -13.38
N ALA A 36 11.18 9.62 -13.56
CA ALA A 36 11.03 10.39 -14.80
C ALA A 36 11.47 9.63 -16.07
N PRO A 37 12.59 8.90 -16.12
CA PRO A 37 13.01 8.17 -17.32
C PRO A 37 12.02 7.07 -17.72
N PHE A 38 11.34 6.46 -16.76
CA PHE A 38 10.38 5.39 -17.04
C PHE A 38 9.06 5.93 -17.59
N MET A 39 8.72 7.20 -17.31
CA MET A 39 7.50 7.81 -17.82
C MET A 39 7.52 8.05 -19.34
N GLU A 40 8.70 8.06 -19.97
CA GLU A 40 8.85 8.09 -21.44
C GLU A 40 8.20 6.88 -22.11
N PHE A 41 8.16 5.73 -21.42
CA PHE A 41 7.52 4.51 -21.90
C PHE A 41 6.00 4.49 -21.74
N LYS A 42 5.42 5.55 -21.17
CA LYS A 42 3.96 5.73 -20.96
C LYS A 42 3.31 4.55 -20.24
N PRO A 43 3.79 4.18 -19.05
CA PRO A 43 3.18 3.10 -18.28
C PRO A 43 1.72 3.46 -18.01
N LYS A 44 0.83 2.47 -18.04
CA LYS A 44 -0.59 2.67 -17.78
C LYS A 44 -0.92 2.72 -16.29
N TYR A 45 -0.12 2.05 -15.49
CA TYR A 45 -0.18 2.09 -14.05
C TYR A 45 1.20 1.81 -13.43
N ILE A 46 1.37 2.24 -12.20
CA ILE A 46 2.59 2.05 -11.41
C ILE A 46 2.22 1.35 -10.11
N ASN A 47 2.84 0.20 -9.87
CA ASN A 47 2.74 -0.50 -8.59
C ASN A 47 3.67 0.16 -7.57
N VAL A 48 3.21 0.32 -6.34
CA VAL A 48 4.02 0.80 -5.23
C VAL A 48 4.00 -0.24 -4.13
N THR A 49 5.14 -0.89 -3.91
CA THR A 49 5.25 -2.00 -2.96
C THR A 49 5.05 -1.55 -1.52
N SER A 50 4.59 -2.46 -0.68
CA SER A 50 4.55 -2.27 0.77
C SER A 50 5.56 -3.19 1.43
N HIS A 51 6.30 -2.67 2.38
CA HIS A 51 7.29 -3.40 3.14
C HIS A 51 6.91 -3.41 4.62
N ARG A 52 7.14 -4.56 5.25
CA ARG A 52 6.94 -4.71 6.68
C ARG A 52 7.98 -3.89 7.43
N ASP A 53 7.56 -3.28 8.53
CA ASP A 53 8.46 -2.62 9.47
C ASP A 53 9.44 -3.65 10.06
N GLU A 54 10.65 -3.23 10.36
CA GLU A 54 11.72 -4.06 10.91
C GLU A 54 11.90 -3.82 12.41
N TYR A 55 12.54 -4.75 13.09
CA TYR A 55 12.95 -4.58 14.48
C TYR A 55 14.45 -4.41 14.59
N GLU A 56 14.86 -3.42 15.38
CA GLU A 56 16.24 -3.26 15.85
C GLU A 56 16.31 -3.66 17.33
N PHE A 57 17.36 -4.39 17.69
CA PHE A 57 17.65 -4.71 19.08
C PHE A 57 18.72 -3.77 19.58
N ARG A 58 18.42 -2.98 20.62
CA ARG A 58 19.35 -2.06 21.25
C ARG A 58 19.72 -2.59 22.63
N GLN A 59 21.02 -2.57 22.93
CA GLN A 59 21.52 -2.95 24.24
C GLN A 59 21.25 -1.83 25.24
N ASN A 60 20.65 -2.17 26.36
CA ASN A 60 20.41 -1.28 27.49
C ASN A 60 21.67 -1.20 28.39
N GLU A 61 21.71 -0.23 29.28
CA GLU A 61 22.83 -0.05 30.23
C GLU A 61 23.03 -1.25 31.17
N ASP A 62 21.96 -1.98 31.48
CA ASP A 62 21.97 -3.20 32.31
C ASP A 62 22.42 -4.47 31.56
N GLY A 63 22.79 -4.35 30.28
CA GLY A 63 23.19 -5.45 29.42
C GLY A 63 22.05 -6.24 28.78
N THR A 64 20.79 -5.92 29.07
CA THR A 64 19.62 -6.49 28.39
C THR A 64 19.42 -5.87 27.01
N PHE A 65 18.56 -6.49 26.17
CA PHE A 65 18.22 -5.97 24.86
C PHE A 65 16.75 -5.56 24.83
N SER A 66 16.48 -4.34 24.36
CA SER A 66 15.15 -3.87 24.03
C SER A 66 14.89 -3.94 22.53
N ARG A 67 13.67 -4.31 22.13
CA ARG A 67 13.25 -4.40 20.75
C ARG A 67 12.52 -3.13 20.34
N HIS A 68 13.01 -2.45 19.30
CA HIS A 68 12.44 -1.22 18.77
C HIS A 68 11.94 -1.45 17.35
N LEU A 69 10.69 -1.03 17.07
CA LEU A 69 10.14 -1.05 15.73
C LEU A 69 10.74 0.11 14.92
N ILE A 70 11.26 -0.20 13.75
CA ILE A 70 11.86 0.79 12.85
C ILE A 70 11.06 0.85 11.56
N ARG A 71 10.60 2.03 11.23
CA ARG A 71 9.96 2.38 9.96
C ARG A 71 10.97 3.12 9.08
N ASN A 72 11.66 2.37 8.25
CA ASN A 72 12.76 2.92 7.45
C ASN A 72 12.32 3.52 6.12
N ARG A 73 11.08 3.30 5.70
CA ARG A 73 10.56 3.74 4.39
C ARG A 73 9.41 4.73 4.53
N ILE A 74 9.24 5.54 3.50
CA ILE A 74 8.03 6.33 3.29
C ILE A 74 6.87 5.36 3.00
N SER A 75 5.65 5.70 3.42
CA SER A 75 4.49 4.83 3.14
C SER A 75 4.17 4.77 1.65
N GLU A 76 3.70 3.62 1.18
CA GLU A 76 3.23 3.44 -0.19
C GLU A 76 2.13 4.44 -0.56
N THR A 77 1.27 4.78 0.39
CA THR A 77 0.21 5.78 0.23
C THR A 77 0.77 7.17 -0.10
N THR A 78 1.80 7.60 0.63
CA THR A 78 2.47 8.88 0.39
C THR A 78 3.18 8.90 -0.96
N VAL A 79 3.83 7.80 -1.33
CA VAL A 79 4.49 7.66 -2.64
C VAL A 79 3.47 7.72 -3.78
N CYS A 80 2.34 7.04 -3.64
CA CYS A 80 1.23 7.12 -4.61
C CYS A 80 0.75 8.56 -4.80
N ALA A 81 0.52 9.29 -3.70
CA ALA A 81 0.11 10.69 -3.76
C ALA A 81 1.17 11.58 -4.47
N ALA A 82 2.44 11.35 -4.20
CA ALA A 82 3.54 12.06 -4.85
C ALA A 82 3.56 11.81 -6.37
N ILE A 83 3.42 10.56 -6.81
CA ILE A 83 3.37 10.20 -8.24
C ILE A 83 2.17 10.86 -8.92
N MET A 84 0.98 10.75 -8.33
CA MET A 84 -0.26 11.33 -8.86
C MET A 84 -0.22 12.87 -8.95
N SER A 85 0.55 13.53 -8.08
CA SER A 85 0.68 15.00 -8.11
C SER A 85 1.41 15.51 -9.34
N LYS A 86 2.23 14.68 -9.99
CA LYS A 86 3.09 15.06 -11.12
C LYS A 86 2.71 14.36 -12.43
N TYR A 87 2.23 13.14 -12.34
CA TYR A 87 1.97 12.30 -13.51
C TYR A 87 0.51 11.88 -13.59
N ASP A 88 -0.06 11.95 -14.79
CA ASP A 88 -1.38 11.39 -15.09
C ASP A 88 -1.24 9.87 -15.35
N VAL A 89 -1.11 9.12 -14.28
CA VAL A 89 -0.94 7.65 -14.31
C VAL A 89 -1.68 7.03 -13.14
N GLU A 90 -2.28 5.85 -13.36
CA GLU A 90 -2.89 5.10 -12.27
C GLU A 90 -1.81 4.55 -11.33
N VAL A 91 -2.09 4.59 -10.04
CA VAL A 91 -1.22 4.01 -9.02
C VAL A 91 -1.89 2.82 -8.34
N VAL A 92 -1.10 1.84 -8.01
CA VAL A 92 -1.56 0.59 -7.40
C VAL A 92 -0.73 0.31 -6.16
N PRO A 93 -1.12 0.84 -4.99
CA PRO A 93 -0.45 0.51 -3.74
C PRO A 93 -0.64 -0.95 -3.38
N HIS A 94 0.41 -1.56 -2.84
CA HIS A 94 0.33 -2.88 -2.24
C HIS A 94 -0.12 -2.78 -0.79
N LEU A 95 -1.05 -3.61 -0.38
CA LEU A 95 -1.41 -3.83 1.02
C LEU A 95 -0.98 -5.23 1.45
N ILE A 96 -0.32 -5.33 2.59
CA ILE A 96 0.20 -6.59 3.12
C ILE A 96 -0.45 -6.94 4.46
N CYS A 97 -0.67 -8.23 4.70
CA CYS A 97 -1.12 -8.75 6.01
C CYS A 97 -0.07 -8.51 7.09
N GLY A 98 1.20 -8.71 6.73
CA GLY A 98 2.31 -8.61 7.68
C GLY A 98 2.48 -7.22 8.27
N GLY A 99 2.59 -7.15 9.61
CA GLY A 99 2.82 -5.89 10.31
C GLY A 99 1.58 -5.02 10.50
N ASN A 100 0.40 -5.44 10.05
CA ASN A 100 -0.84 -4.65 10.12
C ASN A 100 -1.95 -5.40 10.85
N THR A 101 -2.69 -4.70 11.68
CA THR A 101 -4.00 -5.12 12.19
C THR A 101 -5.08 -4.86 11.13
N LYS A 102 -6.27 -5.40 11.33
CA LYS A 102 -7.42 -5.12 10.46
C LYS A 102 -7.79 -3.65 10.47
N GLU A 103 -7.76 -3.01 11.64
CA GLU A 103 -8.06 -1.59 11.80
C GLU A 103 -7.04 -0.70 11.06
N GLU A 104 -5.76 -1.04 11.10
CA GLU A 104 -4.74 -0.32 10.33
C GLU A 104 -4.95 -0.45 8.82
N ILE A 105 -5.35 -1.64 8.34
CA ILE A 105 -5.74 -1.83 6.93
C ILE A 105 -6.96 -0.98 6.58
N GLU A 106 -8.00 -0.97 7.41
CA GLU A 106 -9.19 -0.16 7.21
C GLU A 106 -8.86 1.34 7.15
N SER A 107 -8.03 1.84 8.06
CA SER A 107 -7.54 3.22 8.02
C SER A 107 -6.77 3.55 6.74
N ARG A 108 -5.97 2.61 6.23
CA ARG A 108 -5.28 2.79 4.93
C ARG A 108 -6.27 2.83 3.77
N LEU A 109 -7.29 1.97 3.77
CA LEU A 109 -8.34 1.99 2.75
C LEU A 109 -9.08 3.33 2.72
N ASP A 110 -9.38 3.92 3.88
CA ASP A 110 -9.98 5.26 3.95
C ASP A 110 -9.06 6.33 3.35
N ASN A 111 -7.77 6.29 3.65
CA ASN A 111 -6.80 7.23 3.08
C ASN A 111 -6.70 7.09 1.55
N LEU A 112 -6.64 5.86 1.04
CA LEU A 112 -6.60 5.58 -0.39
C LEU A 112 -7.88 6.06 -1.08
N ALA A 113 -9.04 5.75 -0.52
CA ALA A 113 -10.33 6.20 -1.03
C ALA A 113 -10.44 7.74 -1.05
N PHE A 114 -9.95 8.42 0.00
CA PHE A 114 -9.92 9.88 0.08
C PHE A 114 -9.10 10.50 -1.06
N MET A 115 -7.99 9.87 -1.44
CA MET A 115 -7.14 10.30 -2.55
C MET A 115 -7.66 9.87 -3.93
N GLY A 116 -8.77 9.13 -4.00
CA GLY A 116 -9.31 8.61 -5.25
C GLY A 116 -8.56 7.39 -5.81
N ILE A 117 -7.71 6.75 -5.01
CA ILE A 117 -6.99 5.52 -5.38
C ILE A 117 -7.92 4.32 -5.18
N ASN A 118 -8.24 3.62 -6.28
CA ASN A 118 -9.20 2.52 -6.28
C ASN A 118 -8.61 1.18 -6.73
N ASN A 119 -7.32 1.14 -7.04
CA ASN A 119 -6.62 -0.07 -7.44
C ASN A 119 -5.66 -0.49 -6.32
N ILE A 120 -5.67 -1.76 -5.94
CA ILE A 120 -4.88 -2.29 -4.82
C ILE A 120 -4.36 -3.67 -5.20
N VAL A 121 -3.13 -3.98 -4.81
CA VAL A 121 -2.64 -5.35 -4.77
C VAL A 121 -2.62 -5.83 -3.32
N ALA A 122 -3.38 -6.87 -3.03
CA ALA A 122 -3.44 -7.49 -1.70
C ALA A 122 -2.48 -8.67 -1.62
N LEU A 123 -1.55 -8.63 -0.69
CA LEU A 123 -0.50 -9.62 -0.50
C LEU A 123 -0.45 -10.10 0.96
N ARG A 124 0.06 -11.30 1.18
CA ARG A 124 0.37 -11.72 2.54
C ARG A 124 1.57 -10.95 3.10
N GLY A 125 2.55 -10.67 2.27
CA GLY A 125 3.86 -10.17 2.66
C GLY A 125 4.79 -11.30 3.12
N ASP A 126 6.04 -10.94 3.36
CA ASP A 126 7.09 -11.84 3.77
C ASP A 126 7.11 -12.06 5.30
N SER A 127 7.83 -13.11 5.74
CA SER A 127 8.19 -13.25 7.15
C SER A 127 9.13 -12.12 7.59
N MET A 128 9.16 -11.84 8.89
CA MET A 128 10.13 -10.88 9.41
C MET A 128 11.56 -11.40 9.24
N THR A 129 12.50 -10.46 9.13
CA THR A 129 13.93 -10.78 9.12
C THR A 129 14.28 -11.63 10.35
N GLY A 130 14.86 -12.82 10.09
CA GLY A 130 15.19 -13.79 11.15
C GLY A 130 14.08 -14.80 11.47
N GLU A 131 12.86 -14.63 10.97
CA GLU A 131 11.79 -15.63 11.11
C GLU A 131 11.80 -16.63 9.94
N LYS A 132 11.67 -17.92 10.25
CA LYS A 132 11.59 -18.98 9.23
C LYS A 132 10.22 -19.09 8.55
N ARG A 133 9.18 -18.56 9.16
CA ARG A 133 7.81 -18.63 8.69
C ARG A 133 7.09 -17.31 8.95
N PHE A 134 6.14 -16.98 8.08
CA PHE A 134 5.26 -15.86 8.29
C PHE A 134 4.45 -16.04 9.59
N SER A 135 4.45 -14.99 10.40
CA SER A 135 3.62 -14.88 11.60
C SER A 135 2.66 -13.69 11.43
N PRO A 136 1.34 -13.92 11.50
CA PRO A 136 0.38 -12.82 11.38
C PRO A 136 0.48 -11.88 12.57
N THR A 137 0.22 -10.61 12.34
CA THR A 137 0.07 -9.64 13.41
C THR A 137 -1.18 -9.98 14.25
N PRO A 138 -1.12 -9.96 15.58
CA PRO A 138 -2.32 -10.13 16.41
C PRO A 138 -3.42 -9.15 15.99
N GLY A 139 -4.62 -9.67 15.69
CA GLY A 139 -5.73 -8.87 15.16
C GLY A 139 -5.63 -8.52 13.67
N GLY A 140 -4.62 -9.03 12.97
CA GLY A 140 -4.44 -8.87 11.53
C GLY A 140 -4.97 -10.05 10.70
N TYR A 141 -4.65 -10.04 9.40
CA TYR A 141 -4.95 -11.12 8.45
C TYR A 141 -3.79 -12.10 8.36
N SER A 142 -4.10 -13.40 8.23
CA SER A 142 -3.08 -14.45 8.08
C SER A 142 -2.75 -14.77 6.63
N TYR A 143 -3.71 -14.57 5.72
CA TYR A 143 -3.60 -14.90 4.31
C TYR A 143 -4.07 -13.73 3.43
N ALA A 144 -3.51 -13.63 2.23
CA ALA A 144 -3.94 -12.66 1.24
C ALA A 144 -5.42 -12.81 0.87
N SER A 145 -5.95 -14.03 0.84
CA SER A 145 -7.38 -14.29 0.60
C SER A 145 -8.28 -13.67 1.66
N GLU A 146 -7.89 -13.75 2.94
CA GLU A 146 -8.62 -13.10 4.04
C GLU A 146 -8.57 -11.56 3.92
N LEU A 147 -7.41 -11.02 3.53
CA LEU A 147 -7.25 -9.59 3.27
C LEU A 147 -8.15 -9.13 2.12
N VAL A 148 -8.18 -9.87 1.00
CA VAL A 148 -9.09 -9.59 -0.13
C VAL A 148 -10.55 -9.59 0.32
N GLU A 149 -10.95 -10.56 1.13
CA GLU A 149 -12.31 -10.67 1.66
C GLU A 149 -12.65 -9.49 2.59
N GLY A 150 -11.69 -9.10 3.44
CA GLY A 150 -11.78 -7.92 4.30
C GLY A 150 -11.94 -6.63 3.49
N ILE A 151 -11.13 -6.42 2.46
CA ILE A 151 -11.23 -5.25 1.58
C ILE A 151 -12.59 -5.21 0.86
N ARG A 152 -13.06 -6.35 0.34
CA ARG A 152 -14.35 -6.43 -0.36
C ARG A 152 -15.55 -6.16 0.56
N SER A 153 -15.47 -6.55 1.80
CA SER A 153 -16.53 -6.32 2.80
C SER A 153 -16.42 -4.95 3.47
N TYR A 154 -15.32 -4.24 3.29
CA TYR A 154 -15.06 -2.96 3.93
C TYR A 154 -16.03 -1.89 3.41
N GLN A 155 -16.74 -1.26 4.33
CA GLN A 155 -17.71 -0.20 4.05
C GLN A 155 -17.33 1.16 4.67
N GLY A 156 -16.25 1.21 5.41
CA GLY A 156 -15.60 2.34 6.05
C GLY A 156 -16.34 3.66 6.01
N SER A 157 -15.85 4.58 5.21
CA SER A 157 -16.45 5.90 5.00
C SER A 157 -17.94 5.85 4.64
N ASN A 158 -18.41 4.80 3.96
CA ASN A 158 -19.83 4.66 3.61
C ASN A 158 -20.70 4.34 4.83
N ALA A 159 -20.23 3.57 5.79
CA ALA A 159 -20.95 3.32 7.04
C ALA A 159 -21.10 4.61 7.85
N TYR A 160 -20.02 5.39 7.95
CA TYR A 160 -20.03 6.69 8.60
C TYR A 160 -20.94 7.69 7.87
N ARG A 161 -20.87 7.77 6.53
CA ARG A 161 -21.73 8.64 5.72
C ARG A 161 -23.20 8.29 5.88
N ARG A 162 -23.55 6.98 5.86
CA ARG A 162 -24.94 6.51 6.11
C ARG A 162 -25.45 6.94 7.50
N SER A 163 -24.63 6.83 8.54
CA SER A 163 -25.00 7.24 9.89
C SER A 163 -25.27 8.75 10.00
N ARG A 164 -24.75 9.56 9.08
CA ARG A 164 -24.94 11.01 8.99
C ARG A 164 -25.95 11.45 7.93
N GLY A 165 -26.63 10.51 7.25
CA GLY A 165 -27.59 10.81 6.18
C GLY A 165 -26.94 11.40 4.91
N LEU A 166 -25.64 11.21 4.72
CA LEU A 166 -24.92 11.66 3.53
C LEU A 166 -25.00 10.60 2.42
N GLN A 167 -24.89 11.02 1.16
CA GLN A 167 -24.80 10.09 0.04
C GLN A 167 -23.59 9.18 0.22
N THR A 168 -23.78 7.87 -0.01
CA THR A 168 -22.71 6.90 -0.05
C THR A 168 -21.95 7.00 -1.35
N ASP A 169 -20.68 6.66 -1.28
CA ASP A 169 -19.81 6.56 -2.44
C ASP A 169 -19.66 5.08 -2.79
N ASP A 170 -20.12 4.69 -3.97
CA ASP A 170 -20.09 3.30 -4.45
C ASP A 170 -18.72 2.92 -5.04
N ARG A 171 -17.66 3.64 -4.65
CA ARG A 171 -16.30 3.29 -5.05
C ARG A 171 -15.88 1.98 -4.37
N TYR A 172 -15.63 0.98 -5.19
CA TYR A 172 -15.07 -0.30 -4.77
C TYR A 172 -13.64 -0.41 -5.27
N PHE A 173 -12.77 -0.97 -4.44
CA PHE A 173 -11.41 -1.26 -4.84
C PHE A 173 -11.38 -2.37 -5.90
N CYS A 174 -10.52 -2.19 -6.90
CA CYS A 174 -10.06 -3.23 -7.80
C CYS A 174 -8.86 -3.92 -7.14
N ILE A 175 -8.95 -5.23 -6.90
CA ILE A 175 -7.96 -6.02 -6.17
C ILE A 175 -7.35 -7.04 -7.12
#